data_970f8b2d42a5e9c6cca39655572b57b9
#
_entry.id   970f8b2d42a5e9c6cca39655572b57b9
#
_cell.length_a   1.000
_cell.length_b   1.000
_cell.length_c   1.000
_cell.angle_alpha   90.00
_cell.angle_beta   90.00
_cell.angle_gamma   90.00
#
_symmetry.space_group_name_H-M   'P 1'
#
loop_
_entity.id
_entity.type
_entity.pdbx_description
1 polymer ?
#
loop_
_entity_poly.entity_id
_entity_poly.type
_entity_poly.pdbx_seq_one_letter_code
_entity_poly.pdbx_strand_id
1 'polypeptide(L)'
;DSHDIQLSTECADVMTENTEMKYRSWGWHVITINGNDCEQIRKALDEAKEVKGQPTLIIGKCVMGKGALKADGSSYERNCKTHGAPLGGDAFKNTVANLGGDPENPFVIFDEVKALYAKREEELKAIVAARHEEEAAWAAANPEKAAAQAEWFSGAAPKVDWSLVQQKAGDATRNASAAVLSQLAQQVPNMICSSADLSNSDKTDGFLKETQALVAGDFSGAFFQAGVAELTMACCCIGMALH
;
A
#
# COMPACT_ATOMS: atom_id res chain seq x y z
N ASP A 1 -0.10 4.93 13.83
CA ASP A 1 -0.61 5.89 14.82
C ASP A 1 -1.81 5.28 15.56
N SER A 2 -1.76 5.24 16.89
CA SER A 2 -2.80 4.68 17.75
C SER A 2 -3.03 5.62 18.94
N HIS A 3 -4.15 6.33 18.91
CA HIS A 3 -4.56 7.23 20.00
C HIS A 3 -5.92 6.82 20.58
N ASP A 4 -6.24 7.31 21.77
CA ASP A 4 -7.41 6.88 22.52
C ASP A 4 -8.69 7.61 22.12
N ILE A 5 -8.59 8.69 21.35
CA ILE A 5 -9.70 9.57 20.98
C ILE A 5 -10.00 9.43 19.49
N GLN A 6 -11.26 9.27 19.15
CA GLN A 6 -11.77 9.35 17.78
C GLN A 6 -12.39 10.73 17.50
N LEU A 7 -13.06 10.88 16.35
CA LEU A 7 -13.69 12.13 15.95
C LEU A 7 -14.81 12.58 16.90
N SER A 8 -15.54 11.64 17.50
CA SER A 8 -16.72 11.95 18.32
C SER A 8 -16.76 11.21 19.67
N THR A 9 -15.87 10.24 19.90
CA THR A 9 -15.87 9.43 21.14
C THR A 9 -14.49 8.88 21.44
N GLU A 10 -14.33 8.23 22.59
CA GLU A 10 -13.13 7.48 22.95
C GLU A 10 -13.07 6.14 22.20
N CYS A 11 -11.87 5.69 21.86
CA CYS A 11 -11.68 4.40 21.19
C CYS A 11 -12.20 3.24 22.03
N ALA A 12 -12.08 3.33 23.35
CA ALA A 12 -12.54 2.29 24.28
C ALA A 12 -14.05 2.05 24.22
N ASP A 13 -14.84 3.05 23.79
CA ASP A 13 -16.30 2.93 23.69
C ASP A 13 -16.75 2.11 22.46
N VAL A 14 -15.89 1.98 21.45
CA VAL A 14 -16.28 1.43 20.13
C VAL A 14 -15.35 0.34 19.62
N MET A 15 -14.17 0.17 20.20
CA MET A 15 -13.16 -0.80 19.76
C MET A 15 -12.83 -1.81 20.84
N THR A 16 -13.08 -3.08 20.54
CA THR A 16 -12.71 -4.21 21.38
C THR A 16 -11.54 -5.01 20.79
N GLU A 17 -11.09 -4.66 19.59
CA GLU A 17 -10.04 -5.37 18.88
C GLU A 17 -8.66 -5.10 19.50
N ASN A 18 -7.89 -6.16 19.68
CA ASN A 18 -6.47 -6.06 20.00
C ASN A 18 -5.65 -6.12 18.70
N THR A 19 -5.29 -4.96 18.16
CA THR A 19 -4.53 -4.83 16.91
C THR A 19 -3.18 -5.55 16.96
N GLU A 20 -2.47 -5.49 18.09
CA GLU A 20 -1.18 -6.18 18.25
C GLU A 20 -1.35 -7.70 18.12
N MET A 21 -2.30 -8.29 18.85
CA MET A 21 -2.55 -9.73 18.77
C MET A 21 -3.00 -10.16 17.37
N LYS A 22 -3.81 -9.36 16.69
CA LYS A 22 -4.29 -9.63 15.34
C LYS A 22 -3.12 -9.71 14.35
N TYR A 23 -2.23 -8.74 14.33
CA TYR A 23 -1.09 -8.75 13.43
C TYR A 23 -0.07 -9.84 13.78
N ARG A 24 0.17 -10.09 15.09
CA ARG A 24 0.99 -11.24 15.51
C ARG A 24 0.42 -12.57 15.03
N SER A 25 -0.91 -12.75 15.05
CA SER A 25 -1.53 -13.98 14.55
C SER A 25 -1.37 -14.16 13.04
N TRP A 26 -1.11 -13.10 12.30
CA TRP A 26 -0.78 -13.13 10.87
C TRP A 26 0.72 -13.33 10.58
N GLY A 27 1.53 -13.55 11.61
CA GLY A 27 2.98 -13.74 11.47
C GLY A 27 3.78 -12.46 11.33
N TRP A 28 3.22 -11.30 11.68
CA TRP A 28 3.94 -10.03 11.68
C TRP A 28 4.78 -9.88 12.95
N HIS A 29 5.95 -9.29 12.82
CA HIS A 29 6.68 -8.71 13.94
C HIS A 29 5.99 -7.42 14.36
N VAL A 30 5.68 -7.26 15.65
CA VAL A 30 4.94 -6.09 16.15
C VAL A 30 5.69 -5.44 17.30
N ILE A 31 5.93 -4.14 17.17
CA ILE A 31 6.58 -3.28 18.17
C ILE A 31 5.57 -2.22 18.63
N THR A 32 5.35 -2.10 19.93
CA THR A 32 4.50 -1.04 20.49
C THR A 32 5.37 -0.03 21.24
N ILE A 33 5.24 1.25 20.89
CA ILE A 33 6.05 2.35 21.42
C ILE A 33 5.20 3.54 21.84
N ASN A 34 5.81 4.46 22.58
CA ASN A 34 5.30 5.82 22.70
C ASN A 34 5.57 6.57 21.38
N GLY A 35 4.53 6.82 20.59
CA GLY A 35 4.62 7.47 19.29
C GLY A 35 4.93 8.97 19.34
N ASN A 36 5.01 9.57 20.54
CA ASN A 36 5.49 10.93 20.73
C ASN A 36 6.95 11.00 21.26
N ASP A 37 7.62 9.87 21.35
CA ASP A 37 9.01 9.76 21.79
C ASP A 37 9.93 9.44 20.58
N CYS A 38 10.70 10.45 20.17
CA CYS A 38 11.59 10.33 19.00
C CYS A 38 12.67 9.25 19.15
N GLU A 39 13.13 8.95 20.38
CA GLU A 39 14.13 7.90 20.58
C GLU A 39 13.50 6.50 20.42
N GLN A 40 12.29 6.29 20.96
CA GLN A 40 11.58 5.04 20.75
C GLN A 40 11.23 4.83 19.29
N ILE A 41 10.80 5.88 18.58
CA ILE A 41 10.53 5.81 17.13
C ILE A 41 11.79 5.38 16.39
N ARG A 42 12.94 6.01 16.66
CA ARG A 42 14.20 5.67 15.99
C ARG A 42 14.64 4.23 16.26
N LYS A 43 14.59 3.80 17.51
CA LYS A 43 14.91 2.41 17.89
C LYS A 43 14.00 1.40 17.21
N ALA A 44 12.69 1.66 17.16
CA ALA A 44 11.73 0.77 16.49
C ALA A 44 11.95 0.69 14.98
N LEU A 45 12.31 1.80 14.33
CA LEU A 45 12.65 1.81 12.92
C LEU A 45 13.95 1.04 12.63
N ASP A 46 14.95 1.15 13.51
CA ASP A 46 16.20 0.41 13.36
C ASP A 46 15.98 -1.09 13.60
N GLU A 47 15.23 -1.47 14.64
CA GLU A 47 14.82 -2.86 14.89
C GLU A 47 14.05 -3.45 13.69
N ALA A 48 13.11 -2.69 13.11
CA ALA A 48 12.33 -3.14 11.96
C ALA A 48 13.19 -3.44 10.72
N LYS A 49 14.30 -2.72 10.52
CA LYS A 49 15.24 -2.97 9.41
C LYS A 49 16.01 -4.28 9.57
N GLU A 50 16.25 -4.70 10.80
CA GLU A 50 16.97 -5.95 11.09
C GLU A 50 16.08 -7.20 10.98
N VAL A 51 14.77 -7.05 11.10
CA VAL A 51 13.82 -8.16 10.98
C VAL A 51 13.75 -8.63 9.53
N LYS A 52 14.04 -9.91 9.30
CA LYS A 52 14.00 -10.55 7.99
C LYS A 52 12.94 -11.66 7.96
N GLY A 53 12.37 -11.89 6.79
CA GLY A 53 11.41 -12.98 6.57
C GLY A 53 9.98 -12.76 7.07
N GLN A 54 9.70 -11.60 7.68
CA GLN A 54 8.36 -11.20 8.10
C GLN A 54 8.23 -9.67 8.08
N PRO A 55 7.04 -9.12 7.81
CA PRO A 55 6.81 -7.68 7.89
C PRO A 55 6.76 -7.21 9.33
N THR A 56 7.08 -5.92 9.55
CA THR A 56 7.01 -5.29 10.88
C THR A 56 5.90 -4.25 10.93
N LEU A 57 5.08 -4.32 11.98
CA LEU A 57 4.13 -3.28 12.36
C LEU A 57 4.67 -2.53 13.58
N ILE A 58 4.81 -1.20 13.47
CA ILE A 58 5.11 -0.34 14.61
C ILE A 58 3.82 0.36 15.05
N ILE A 59 3.37 0.10 16.26
CA ILE A 59 2.20 0.74 16.87
C ILE A 59 2.68 1.88 17.77
N GLY A 60 2.59 3.13 17.27
CA GLY A 60 2.89 4.33 18.05
C GLY A 60 1.67 4.77 18.86
N LYS A 61 1.72 4.66 20.17
CA LYS A 61 0.71 5.23 21.06
C LYS A 61 0.92 6.74 21.14
N CYS A 62 0.00 7.51 20.55
CA CYS A 62 0.09 8.96 20.38
C CYS A 62 -1.01 9.69 21.17
N VAL A 63 -0.78 10.97 21.42
CA VAL A 63 -1.76 11.86 22.04
C VAL A 63 -2.46 12.67 20.94
N MET A 64 -3.79 12.56 20.87
CA MET A 64 -4.59 13.38 19.96
C MET A 64 -4.37 14.86 20.27
N GLY A 65 -3.99 15.64 19.24
CA GLY A 65 -3.72 17.06 19.39
C GLY A 65 -2.54 17.38 20.31
N LYS A 66 -1.47 16.57 20.27
CA LYS A 66 -0.27 16.76 21.09
C LYS A 66 0.24 18.19 21.02
N GLY A 67 0.36 18.84 22.19
CA GLY A 67 0.83 20.22 22.31
C GLY A 67 -0.21 21.30 21.98
N ALA A 68 -1.44 20.93 21.58
CA ALA A 68 -2.49 21.91 21.28
C ALA A 68 -2.96 22.61 22.55
N LEU A 69 -3.12 23.95 22.45
CA LEU A 69 -3.63 24.81 23.50
C LEU A 69 -4.90 25.54 23.04
N LYS A 70 -5.79 25.84 23.97
CA LYS A 70 -6.94 26.73 23.73
C LYS A 70 -6.51 28.18 23.79
N ALA A 71 -7.44 29.09 23.44
CA ALA A 71 -7.21 30.55 23.51
C ALA A 71 -6.84 31.04 24.91
N ASP A 72 -7.34 30.39 25.95
CA ASP A 72 -7.03 30.71 27.35
C ASP A 72 -5.70 30.08 27.85
N GLY A 73 -4.96 29.38 26.96
CA GLY A 73 -3.71 28.70 27.28
C GLY A 73 -3.87 27.35 27.95
N SER A 74 -5.08 26.88 28.25
CA SER A 74 -5.30 25.54 28.78
C SER A 74 -5.09 24.46 27.73
N SER A 75 -4.75 23.23 28.16
CA SER A 75 -4.52 22.10 27.24
C SER A 75 -5.77 21.78 26.40
N TYR A 76 -5.53 21.49 25.13
CA TYR A 76 -6.53 21.00 24.18
C TYR A 76 -6.22 19.57 23.69
N GLU A 77 -5.23 18.92 24.30
CA GLU A 77 -4.90 17.53 24.05
C GLU A 77 -6.08 16.60 24.39
N ARG A 78 -6.14 15.44 23.76
CA ARG A 78 -7.16 14.41 23.98
C ARG A 78 -8.59 14.90 23.80
N ASN A 79 -8.80 15.86 22.91
CA ASN A 79 -10.13 16.39 22.61
C ASN A 79 -10.47 16.09 21.15
N CYS A 80 -11.63 15.47 20.90
CA CYS A 80 -12.08 15.11 19.55
C CYS A 80 -12.17 16.33 18.59
N LYS A 81 -12.40 17.54 19.11
CA LYS A 81 -12.44 18.76 18.30
C LYS A 81 -11.07 19.11 17.67
N THR A 82 -9.95 18.61 18.21
CA THR A 82 -8.63 18.83 17.60
C THR A 82 -8.40 17.98 16.37
N HIS A 83 -9.25 16.98 16.09
CA HIS A 83 -9.09 16.09 14.94
C HIS A 83 -9.32 16.78 13.60
N GLY A 84 -10.31 17.60 13.46
CA GLY A 84 -10.66 18.18 12.16
C GLY A 84 -10.98 19.68 12.19
N ALA A 85 -11.01 20.30 13.37
CA ALA A 85 -11.25 21.73 13.51
C ALA A 85 -9.91 22.49 13.52
N PRO A 86 -9.71 23.47 12.63
CA PRO A 86 -8.49 24.28 12.63
C PRO A 86 -8.41 25.12 13.91
N LEU A 87 -7.21 25.22 14.46
CA LEU A 87 -6.93 26.17 15.52
C LEU A 87 -6.82 27.58 14.92
N GLY A 88 -7.52 28.56 15.47
CA GLY A 88 -7.50 29.95 15.01
C GLY A 88 -7.21 30.93 16.14
N GLY A 89 -6.87 32.18 15.78
CA GLY A 89 -6.62 33.26 16.73
C GLY A 89 -5.57 32.89 17.79
N ASP A 90 -5.87 33.17 19.07
CA ASP A 90 -4.95 32.96 20.18
C ASP A 90 -4.66 31.46 20.41
N ALA A 91 -5.60 30.55 20.14
CA ALA A 91 -5.36 29.12 20.23
C ALA A 91 -4.26 28.65 19.27
N PHE A 92 -4.24 29.17 18.05
CA PHE A 92 -3.18 28.91 17.09
C PHE A 92 -1.84 29.45 17.59
N LYS A 93 -1.79 30.72 18.00
CA LYS A 93 -0.56 31.36 18.49
C LYS A 93 0.02 30.64 19.71
N ASN A 94 -0.83 30.33 20.69
CA ASN A 94 -0.44 29.61 21.89
C ASN A 94 0.11 28.21 21.55
N THR A 95 -0.51 27.50 20.60
CA THR A 95 -0.07 26.17 20.18
C THR A 95 1.28 26.22 19.46
N VAL A 96 1.46 27.16 18.53
CA VAL A 96 2.74 27.33 17.81
C VAL A 96 3.87 27.62 18.80
N ALA A 97 3.65 28.56 19.73
CA ALA A 97 4.64 28.91 20.75
C ALA A 97 4.94 27.72 21.69
N ASN A 98 3.90 26.98 22.11
CA ASN A 98 4.07 25.78 22.96
C ASN A 98 4.88 24.67 22.29
N LEU A 99 4.80 24.57 20.96
CA LEU A 99 5.58 23.62 20.14
C LEU A 99 6.98 24.16 19.76
N GLY A 100 7.37 25.33 20.23
CA GLY A 100 8.69 25.94 20.01
C GLY A 100 8.80 26.70 18.69
N GLY A 101 7.69 26.96 18.00
CA GLY A 101 7.63 27.78 16.79
C GLY A 101 7.44 29.26 17.09
N ASP A 102 7.56 30.08 16.03
CA ASP A 102 7.26 31.51 16.06
C ASP A 102 5.84 31.75 15.53
N PRO A 103 4.88 32.20 16.36
CA PRO A 103 3.51 32.49 15.92
C PRO A 103 3.39 33.55 14.82
N GLU A 104 4.35 34.48 14.72
CA GLU A 104 4.37 35.53 13.69
C GLU A 104 5.00 35.01 12.37
N ASN A 105 5.77 33.91 12.43
CA ASN A 105 6.36 33.24 11.27
C ASN A 105 6.25 31.70 11.37
N PRO A 106 5.02 31.16 11.40
CA PRO A 106 4.79 29.74 11.73
C PRO A 106 5.27 28.74 10.66
N PHE A 107 5.61 29.21 9.46
CA PHE A 107 6.06 28.37 8.34
C PHE A 107 7.57 28.39 8.11
N VAL A 108 8.35 28.96 9.05
CA VAL A 108 9.80 28.95 8.94
C VAL A 108 10.33 27.50 9.01
N ILE A 109 11.24 27.18 8.10
CA ILE A 109 12.01 25.93 8.16
C ILE A 109 13.38 26.27 8.74
N PHE A 110 13.72 25.64 9.86
CA PHE A 110 15.01 25.88 10.54
C PHE A 110 16.18 25.46 9.66
N ASP A 111 17.31 26.17 9.76
CA ASP A 111 18.46 25.97 8.88
C ASP A 111 19.11 24.60 9.06
N GLU A 112 19.14 24.07 10.28
CA GLU A 112 19.60 22.70 10.55
C GLU A 112 18.72 21.64 9.87
N VAL A 113 17.39 21.89 9.76
CA VAL A 113 16.47 21.01 9.03
C VAL A 113 16.74 21.08 7.54
N LYS A 114 16.93 22.28 6.98
CA LYS A 114 17.31 22.45 5.56
C LYS A 114 18.60 21.73 5.24
N ALA A 115 19.61 21.85 6.10
CA ALA A 115 20.90 21.19 5.90
C ALA A 115 20.78 19.65 5.96
N LEU A 116 19.98 19.14 6.90
CA LEU A 116 19.70 17.71 7.00
C LEU A 116 19.03 17.15 5.73
N TYR A 117 17.99 17.84 5.24
CA TYR A 117 17.30 17.42 4.04
C TYR A 117 18.14 17.56 2.78
N ALA A 118 18.95 18.64 2.66
CA ALA A 118 19.87 18.79 1.54
C ALA A 118 20.90 17.66 1.45
N LYS A 119 21.46 17.26 2.60
CA LYS A 119 22.34 16.09 2.64
C LYS A 119 21.63 14.82 2.19
N ARG A 120 20.41 14.59 2.70
CA ARG A 120 19.62 13.41 2.35
C ARG A 120 19.21 13.40 0.87
N GLU A 121 18.94 14.56 0.30
CA GLU A 121 18.63 14.72 -1.14
C GLU A 121 19.79 14.23 -2.01
N GLU A 122 21.03 14.63 -1.68
CA GLU A 122 22.21 14.16 -2.42
C GLU A 122 22.42 12.64 -2.30
N GLU A 123 22.21 12.07 -1.12
CA GLU A 123 22.26 10.62 -0.92
C GLU A 123 21.18 9.90 -1.78
N LEU A 124 19.97 10.44 -1.84
CA LEU A 124 18.88 9.86 -2.64
C LEU A 124 19.14 10.00 -4.14
N LYS A 125 19.68 11.13 -4.60
CA LYS A 125 20.09 11.30 -6.00
C LYS A 125 21.14 10.26 -6.42
N ALA A 126 22.11 9.99 -5.57
CA ALA A 126 23.12 8.96 -5.83
C ALA A 126 22.49 7.55 -5.92
N ILE A 127 21.55 7.22 -5.02
CA ILE A 127 20.83 5.93 -5.06
C ILE A 127 20.01 5.81 -6.35
N VAL A 128 19.29 6.87 -6.75
CA VAL A 128 18.50 6.89 -7.97
C VAL A 128 19.38 6.72 -9.21
N ALA A 129 20.52 7.44 -9.27
CA ALA A 129 21.46 7.30 -10.38
C ALA A 129 21.99 5.87 -10.51
N ALA A 130 22.39 5.24 -9.39
CA ALA A 130 22.85 3.85 -9.40
C ALA A 130 21.75 2.87 -9.88
N ARG A 131 20.52 3.07 -9.44
CA ARG A 131 19.38 2.24 -9.91
C ARG A 131 19.12 2.39 -11.40
N HIS A 132 19.18 3.59 -11.95
CA HIS A 132 19.04 3.81 -13.39
C HIS A 132 20.16 3.12 -14.20
N GLU A 133 21.39 3.08 -13.66
CA GLU A 133 22.49 2.32 -14.29
C GLU A 133 22.18 0.81 -14.27
N GLU A 134 21.69 0.27 -13.14
CA GLU A 134 21.26 -1.12 -13.01
C GLU A 134 20.11 -1.47 -13.98
N GLU A 135 19.09 -0.61 -14.08
CA GLU A 135 17.96 -0.76 -15.02
C GLU A 135 18.45 -0.78 -16.47
N ALA A 136 19.34 0.14 -16.85
CA ALA A 136 19.90 0.21 -18.18
C ALA A 136 20.74 -1.04 -18.50
N ALA A 137 21.54 -1.50 -17.57
CA ALA A 137 22.34 -2.72 -17.71
C ALA A 137 21.44 -3.97 -17.84
N TRP A 138 20.38 -4.06 -17.03
CA TRP A 138 19.40 -5.14 -17.14
C TRP A 138 18.68 -5.12 -18.48
N ALA A 139 18.24 -3.94 -18.97
CA ALA A 139 17.57 -3.79 -20.26
C ALA A 139 18.49 -4.20 -21.43
N ALA A 140 19.77 -3.83 -21.37
CA ALA A 140 20.75 -4.23 -22.37
C ALA A 140 21.00 -5.75 -22.37
N ALA A 141 20.98 -6.38 -21.19
CA ALA A 141 21.14 -7.83 -21.05
C ALA A 141 19.85 -8.62 -21.39
N ASN A 142 18.68 -7.99 -21.36
CA ASN A 142 17.37 -8.60 -21.57
C ASN A 142 16.49 -7.80 -22.55
N PRO A 143 16.91 -7.57 -23.81
CA PRO A 143 16.24 -6.64 -24.70
C PRO A 143 14.79 -6.99 -25.02
N GLU A 144 14.45 -8.28 -25.14
CA GLU A 144 13.08 -8.74 -25.40
C GLU A 144 12.16 -8.47 -24.19
N LYS A 145 12.65 -8.75 -22.97
CA LYS A 145 11.88 -8.48 -21.75
C LYS A 145 11.71 -6.99 -21.51
N ALA A 146 12.73 -6.19 -21.78
CA ALA A 146 12.67 -4.75 -21.65
C ALA A 146 11.67 -4.13 -22.65
N ALA A 147 11.63 -4.63 -23.89
CA ALA A 147 10.66 -4.21 -24.87
C ALA A 147 9.22 -4.59 -24.47
N ALA A 148 9.00 -5.81 -23.98
CA ALA A 148 7.69 -6.25 -23.50
C ALA A 148 7.24 -5.41 -22.28
N GLN A 149 8.12 -5.13 -21.33
CA GLN A 149 7.83 -4.27 -20.18
C GLN A 149 7.43 -2.86 -20.64
N ALA A 150 8.19 -2.27 -21.56
CA ALA A 150 7.88 -0.95 -22.09
C ALA A 150 6.52 -0.91 -22.81
N GLU A 151 6.16 -1.96 -23.55
CA GLU A 151 4.84 -2.09 -24.18
C GLU A 151 3.73 -2.17 -23.12
N TRP A 152 3.86 -3.00 -22.10
CA TRP A 152 2.85 -3.17 -21.05
C TRP A 152 2.60 -1.87 -20.24
N PHE A 153 3.65 -1.12 -19.96
CA PHE A 153 3.53 0.16 -19.25
C PHE A 153 3.16 1.35 -20.17
N SER A 154 3.08 1.15 -21.50
CA SER A 154 2.68 2.22 -22.42
C SER A 154 1.20 2.60 -22.35
N GLY A 155 0.36 1.77 -21.72
CA GLY A 155 -1.09 1.91 -21.72
C GLY A 155 -1.75 1.49 -23.05
N ALA A 156 -1.01 0.93 -23.99
CA ALA A 156 -1.57 0.39 -25.22
C ALA A 156 -2.43 -0.85 -24.94
N ALA A 157 -3.59 -0.93 -25.61
CA ALA A 157 -4.41 -2.12 -25.54
C ALA A 157 -3.69 -3.33 -26.19
N PRO A 158 -3.78 -4.53 -25.60
CA PRO A 158 -3.20 -5.72 -26.19
C PRO A 158 -3.84 -6.03 -27.55
N LYS A 159 -3.03 -6.53 -28.46
CA LYS A 159 -3.48 -6.98 -29.78
C LYS A 159 -4.00 -8.41 -29.68
N VAL A 160 -5.30 -8.60 -29.89
CA VAL A 160 -5.96 -9.91 -29.81
C VAL A 160 -6.59 -10.24 -31.15
N ASP A 161 -6.27 -11.41 -31.69
CA ASP A 161 -6.94 -11.95 -32.88
C ASP A 161 -8.25 -12.65 -32.45
N TRP A 162 -9.33 -11.90 -32.51
CA TRP A 162 -10.67 -12.38 -32.15
C TRP A 162 -11.23 -13.44 -33.09
N SER A 163 -10.65 -13.62 -34.31
CA SER A 163 -11.08 -14.67 -35.24
C SER A 163 -10.78 -16.08 -34.75
N LEU A 164 -9.87 -16.22 -33.79
CA LEU A 164 -9.52 -17.49 -33.15
C LEU A 164 -10.52 -17.93 -32.08
N VAL A 165 -11.41 -17.04 -31.65
CA VAL A 165 -12.44 -17.36 -30.64
C VAL A 165 -13.56 -18.17 -31.30
N GLN A 166 -13.66 -19.44 -30.96
CA GLN A 166 -14.71 -20.31 -31.45
C GLN A 166 -15.91 -20.30 -30.49
N GLN A 167 -17.07 -19.89 -31.01
CA GLN A 167 -18.31 -19.82 -30.24
C GLN A 167 -19.34 -20.83 -30.80
N LYS A 168 -20.10 -21.46 -29.90
CA LYS A 168 -21.17 -22.38 -30.26
C LYS A 168 -22.52 -21.70 -30.04
N ALA A 169 -23.37 -21.70 -31.07
CA ALA A 169 -24.72 -21.16 -30.98
C ALA A 169 -25.57 -21.95 -29.96
N GLY A 170 -26.33 -21.23 -29.12
CA GLY A 170 -27.21 -21.82 -28.14
C GLY A 170 -26.51 -22.41 -26.90
N ASP A 171 -25.23 -22.16 -26.73
CA ASP A 171 -24.48 -22.57 -25.55
C ASP A 171 -24.66 -21.57 -24.40
N ALA A 172 -24.34 -22.01 -23.18
CA ALA A 172 -24.36 -21.13 -22.00
C ALA A 172 -23.31 -20.01 -22.12
N THR A 173 -23.65 -18.81 -21.70
CA THR A 173 -22.76 -17.64 -21.79
C THR A 173 -21.44 -17.84 -21.03
N ARG A 174 -21.42 -18.61 -19.96
CA ARG A 174 -20.19 -18.97 -19.23
C ARG A 174 -19.21 -19.81 -20.10
N ASN A 175 -19.74 -20.68 -20.99
CA ASN A 175 -18.90 -21.44 -21.91
C ASN A 175 -18.34 -20.52 -23.03
N ALA A 176 -19.15 -19.56 -23.48
CA ALA A 176 -18.70 -18.51 -24.40
C ALA A 176 -17.57 -17.66 -23.76
N SER A 177 -17.72 -17.30 -22.48
CA SER A 177 -16.66 -16.64 -21.69
C SER A 177 -15.39 -17.46 -21.61
N ALA A 178 -15.50 -18.78 -21.34
CA ALA A 178 -14.33 -19.68 -21.28
C ALA A 178 -13.55 -19.71 -22.60
N ALA A 179 -14.24 -19.74 -23.75
CA ALA A 179 -13.59 -19.70 -25.05
C ALA A 179 -12.81 -18.39 -25.30
N VAL A 180 -13.36 -17.25 -24.83
CA VAL A 180 -12.67 -15.96 -24.88
C VAL A 180 -11.46 -15.96 -23.94
N LEU A 181 -11.65 -16.40 -22.70
CA LEU A 181 -10.59 -16.44 -21.69
C LEU A 181 -9.42 -17.34 -22.09
N SER A 182 -9.68 -18.49 -22.75
CA SER A 182 -8.65 -19.34 -23.31
C SER A 182 -7.79 -18.61 -24.35
N GLN A 183 -8.41 -17.84 -25.25
CA GLN A 183 -7.67 -17.04 -26.23
C GLN A 183 -6.90 -15.86 -25.61
N LEU A 184 -7.47 -15.22 -24.60
CA LEU A 184 -6.77 -14.17 -23.86
C LEU A 184 -5.54 -14.70 -23.12
N ALA A 185 -5.62 -15.88 -22.50
CA ALA A 185 -4.49 -16.51 -21.84
C ALA A 185 -3.30 -16.77 -22.78
N GLN A 186 -3.60 -17.12 -24.04
CA GLN A 186 -2.58 -17.40 -25.06
C GLN A 186 -2.00 -16.11 -25.69
N GLN A 187 -2.78 -15.04 -25.80
CA GLN A 187 -2.43 -13.85 -26.58
C GLN A 187 -2.03 -12.65 -25.71
N VAL A 188 -2.36 -12.65 -24.41
CA VAL A 188 -2.11 -11.52 -23.49
C VAL A 188 -1.25 -12.00 -22.31
N PRO A 189 0.08 -12.06 -22.48
CA PRO A 189 0.97 -12.72 -21.50
C PRO A 189 1.06 -12.04 -20.13
N ASN A 190 0.65 -10.78 -20.03
CA ASN A 190 0.60 -10.03 -18.76
C ASN A 190 -0.81 -10.01 -18.14
N MET A 191 -1.77 -10.77 -18.67
CA MET A 191 -3.09 -10.90 -18.06
C MET A 191 -3.08 -11.93 -16.93
N ILE A 192 -3.71 -11.59 -15.81
CA ILE A 192 -4.00 -12.52 -14.72
C ILE A 192 -5.51 -12.70 -14.64
N CYS A 193 -5.95 -13.96 -14.59
CA CYS A 193 -7.33 -14.31 -14.30
C CYS A 193 -7.44 -14.86 -12.88
N SER A 194 -8.57 -14.64 -12.23
CA SER A 194 -8.80 -15.11 -10.86
C SER A 194 -10.18 -15.72 -10.68
N SER A 195 -10.29 -16.64 -9.72
CA SER A 195 -11.57 -17.18 -9.27
C SER A 195 -11.56 -17.41 -7.75
N ALA A 196 -12.70 -17.19 -7.13
CA ALA A 196 -12.93 -17.43 -5.70
C ALA A 196 -13.52 -18.84 -5.47
N ASP A 197 -12.73 -19.86 -5.84
CA ASP A 197 -13.08 -21.30 -5.74
C ASP A 197 -14.27 -21.75 -6.62
N LEU A 198 -14.51 -21.06 -7.73
CA LEU A 198 -15.65 -21.32 -8.63
C LEU A 198 -15.24 -21.61 -10.08
N SER A 199 -13.95 -21.70 -10.39
CA SER A 199 -13.42 -21.75 -11.77
C SER A 199 -14.06 -22.83 -12.65
N ASN A 200 -14.46 -23.97 -12.07
CA ASN A 200 -15.12 -25.05 -12.76
C ASN A 200 -16.59 -24.75 -13.10
N SER A 201 -17.24 -23.85 -12.38
CA SER A 201 -18.66 -23.50 -12.58
C SER A 201 -18.86 -22.18 -13.29
N ASP A 202 -18.05 -21.16 -12.99
CA ASP A 202 -18.04 -19.87 -13.69
C ASP A 202 -17.29 -19.92 -15.03
N LYS A 203 -16.53 -21.03 -15.23
CA LYS A 203 -15.77 -21.32 -16.45
C LYS A 203 -14.54 -20.43 -16.67
N THR A 204 -14.03 -19.79 -15.63
CA THR A 204 -12.68 -19.17 -15.67
C THR A 204 -11.58 -20.21 -15.81
N ASP A 205 -11.88 -21.49 -15.60
CA ASP A 205 -11.01 -22.63 -15.93
C ASP A 205 -10.59 -22.69 -17.41
N GLY A 206 -11.33 -22.00 -18.29
CA GLY A 206 -10.92 -21.81 -19.67
C GLY A 206 -9.57 -21.08 -19.79
N PHE A 207 -9.31 -20.10 -18.92
CA PHE A 207 -8.01 -19.44 -18.82
C PHE A 207 -6.97 -20.36 -18.18
N LEU A 208 -7.33 -21.03 -17.08
CA LEU A 208 -6.41 -21.90 -16.34
C LEU A 208 -5.87 -23.06 -17.20
N LYS A 209 -6.61 -23.57 -18.16
CA LYS A 209 -6.19 -24.64 -19.06
C LYS A 209 -5.01 -24.26 -19.96
N GLU A 210 -4.84 -22.97 -20.21
CA GLU A 210 -3.77 -22.44 -21.08
C GLU A 210 -2.55 -21.94 -20.28
N THR A 211 -2.64 -21.96 -18.95
CA THR A 211 -1.59 -21.52 -18.03
C THR A 211 -1.53 -22.44 -16.81
N GLN A 212 -0.94 -21.96 -15.74
CA GLN A 212 -0.96 -22.66 -14.44
C GLN A 212 -1.36 -21.70 -13.32
N ALA A 213 -1.76 -22.26 -12.19
CA ALA A 213 -2.09 -21.46 -11.02
C ALA A 213 -0.83 -20.85 -10.41
N LEU A 214 -0.96 -19.64 -9.89
CA LEU A 214 0.01 -19.04 -8.98
C LEU A 214 -0.02 -19.81 -7.66
N VAL A 215 1.14 -20.26 -7.20
CA VAL A 215 1.29 -20.95 -5.92
C VAL A 215 2.42 -20.36 -5.11
N ALA A 216 2.45 -20.61 -3.81
CA ALA A 216 3.52 -20.14 -2.95
C ALA A 216 4.90 -20.60 -3.45
N GLY A 217 5.77 -19.64 -3.75
CA GLY A 217 7.11 -19.89 -4.29
C GLY A 217 7.19 -20.10 -5.80
N ASP A 218 6.07 -20.19 -6.52
CA ASP A 218 6.03 -20.26 -7.99
C ASP A 218 4.98 -19.31 -8.57
N PHE A 219 5.45 -18.21 -9.15
CA PHE A 219 4.65 -17.15 -9.79
C PHE A 219 4.76 -17.19 -11.31
N SER A 220 5.15 -18.32 -11.91
CA SER A 220 5.27 -18.47 -13.37
C SER A 220 3.93 -18.61 -14.07
N GLY A 221 2.87 -19.00 -13.35
CA GLY A 221 1.52 -19.05 -13.86
C GLY A 221 0.82 -17.69 -13.90
N ALA A 222 -0.39 -17.68 -14.48
CA ALA A 222 -1.20 -16.47 -14.62
C ALA A 222 -2.63 -16.63 -14.05
N PHE A 223 -2.91 -17.70 -13.30
CA PHE A 223 -4.21 -17.92 -12.69
C PHE A 223 -4.14 -17.79 -11.16
N PHE A 224 -4.83 -16.79 -10.62
CA PHE A 224 -4.86 -16.54 -9.17
C PHE A 224 -6.04 -17.27 -8.52
N GLN A 225 -5.76 -18.34 -7.79
CA GLN A 225 -6.73 -19.07 -6.98
C GLN A 225 -6.91 -18.37 -5.62
N ALA A 226 -7.94 -17.55 -5.48
CA ALA A 226 -8.15 -16.75 -4.28
C ALA A 226 -8.80 -17.49 -3.11
N GLY A 227 -9.33 -18.71 -3.35
CA GLY A 227 -10.21 -19.38 -2.39
C GLY A 227 -11.56 -18.64 -2.25
N VAL A 228 -12.37 -19.01 -1.27
CA VAL A 228 -13.69 -18.37 -1.01
C VAL A 228 -13.46 -17.03 -0.30
N ALA A 229 -12.97 -16.04 -1.03
CA ALA A 229 -12.59 -14.73 -0.51
C ALA A 229 -12.76 -13.64 -1.60
N GLU A 230 -13.97 -13.43 -2.09
CA GLU A 230 -14.30 -12.59 -3.26
C GLU A 230 -13.82 -11.15 -3.11
N LEU A 231 -14.06 -10.53 -1.95
CA LEU A 231 -13.61 -9.16 -1.70
C LEU A 231 -12.08 -9.04 -1.71
N THR A 232 -11.39 -9.98 -1.08
CA THR A 232 -9.92 -10.03 -1.08
C THR A 232 -9.38 -10.23 -2.50
N MET A 233 -10.00 -11.14 -3.26
CA MET A 233 -9.67 -11.38 -4.66
C MET A 233 -9.79 -10.11 -5.49
N ALA A 234 -10.92 -9.40 -5.38
CA ALA A 234 -11.15 -8.15 -6.09
C ALA A 234 -10.11 -7.08 -5.72
N CYS A 235 -9.79 -6.93 -4.43
CA CYS A 235 -8.76 -6.00 -3.98
C CYS A 235 -7.37 -6.36 -4.52
N CYS A 236 -7.01 -7.65 -4.55
CA CYS A 236 -5.75 -8.11 -5.13
C CYS A 236 -5.68 -7.83 -6.64
N CYS A 237 -6.75 -8.12 -7.39
CA CYS A 237 -6.82 -7.84 -8.83
C CYS A 237 -6.71 -6.33 -9.12
N ILE A 238 -7.38 -5.48 -8.33
CA ILE A 238 -7.27 -4.02 -8.46
C ILE A 238 -5.82 -3.59 -8.20
N GLY A 239 -5.17 -4.10 -7.13
CA GLY A 239 -3.79 -3.78 -6.82
C GLY A 239 -2.82 -4.15 -7.95
N MET A 240 -2.97 -5.35 -8.52
CA MET A 240 -2.17 -5.80 -9.67
C MET A 240 -2.41 -4.94 -10.92
N ALA A 241 -3.64 -4.53 -11.17
CA ALA A 241 -3.98 -3.71 -12.34
C ALA A 241 -3.50 -2.25 -12.22
N LEU A 242 -3.25 -1.76 -11.01
CA LEU A 242 -2.75 -0.40 -10.75
C LEU A 242 -1.22 -0.32 -10.73
N HIS A 243 -0.54 -1.44 -10.64
CA HIS A 243 0.93 -1.52 -10.66
C HIS A 243 1.44 -1.53 -12.08
#